data_fc715b573155b30de104d66eb3255ad0
#
_entry.id   fc715b573155b30de104d66eb3255ad0
#
_cell.length_a   1.000
_cell.length_b   1.000
_cell.length_c   1.000
_cell.angle_alpha   90.00
_cell.angle_beta   90.00
_cell.angle_gamma   90.00
#
_symmetry.space_group_name_H-M   'P 1'
#
loop_
_entity.id
_entity.type
_entity.pdbx_description
1 polymer ?
#
loop_
_entity_poly.entity_id
_entity_poly.type
_entity_poly.pdbx_seq_one_letter_code
_entity_poly.pdbx_strand_id
1 'polypeptide(L)'
;QIYEDQLSSLHNDSKRHGTQGEKLDLALLVDGLQAEREQGITIDVAYRYFSTEKRKFIIADTPGHEQYTRNMATGASTCELAILLIDARKGVLDQTRRHSFISTLLGIKHLVVAINKMDLVDYSEETFTRIREDYLTFAGQLPGNLDIRFVPLSALEGDNVASQSESMPWYSGPTLLEVLETVEIQRVVDAQPMRFPVQYVNRPNLDFRGYAGTLASGRVEVGQRVKVLPSGVESNVARIVTFDGDREEAFAGEAITL
;
A
#
# COMPACT_ATOMS: atom_id res chain seq x y z
N GLN A 1 -3.67 12.78 -12.23
CA GLN A 1 -3.51 14.00 -13.06
C GLN A 1 -2.17 14.61 -12.70
N ILE A 2 -1.31 14.80 -13.70
CA ILE A 2 -0.04 15.54 -13.56
C ILE A 2 -0.34 16.98 -14.00
N TYR A 3 0.02 17.95 -13.20
CA TYR A 3 -0.20 19.36 -13.52
C TYR A 3 0.81 19.85 -14.59
N GLU A 4 0.43 20.84 -15.39
CA GLU A 4 1.25 21.34 -16.53
C GLU A 4 2.63 21.90 -16.12
N ASP A 5 2.72 22.52 -14.96
CA ASP A 5 3.96 23.00 -14.36
C ASP A 5 4.89 21.82 -13.98
N GLN A 6 4.32 20.73 -13.46
CA GLN A 6 5.06 19.50 -13.16
C GLN A 6 5.55 18.82 -14.44
N LEU A 7 4.75 18.79 -15.51
CA LEU A 7 5.15 18.25 -16.82
C LEU A 7 6.33 19.04 -17.43
N SER A 8 6.30 20.35 -17.31
CA SER A 8 7.37 21.21 -17.82
C SER A 8 8.69 21.01 -17.07
N SER A 9 8.63 20.89 -15.75
CA SER A 9 9.79 20.55 -14.91
C SER A 9 10.31 19.16 -15.23
N LEU A 10 9.42 18.18 -15.32
CA LEU A 10 9.75 16.80 -15.64
C LEU A 10 10.44 16.65 -16.99
N HIS A 11 10.00 17.42 -18.01
CA HIS A 11 10.63 17.39 -19.33
C HIS A 11 12.09 17.87 -19.28
N ASN A 12 12.38 18.89 -18.49
CA ASN A 12 13.73 19.40 -18.29
C ASN A 12 14.61 18.42 -17.47
N ASP A 13 14.02 17.81 -16.44
CA ASP A 13 14.72 16.85 -15.59
C ASP A 13 14.95 15.51 -16.33
N SER A 14 14.02 15.07 -17.16
CA SER A 14 14.19 13.88 -18.03
C SER A 14 15.34 14.01 -19.01
N LYS A 15 15.58 15.22 -19.54
CA LYS A 15 16.75 15.48 -20.41
C LYS A 15 18.09 15.44 -19.69
N ARG A 16 18.10 15.72 -18.38
CA ARG A 16 19.34 15.80 -17.58
C ARG A 16 19.66 14.49 -16.86
N HIS A 17 18.64 13.80 -16.37
CA HIS A 17 18.78 12.66 -15.45
C HIS A 17 17.93 11.43 -15.88
N GLY A 18 17.15 11.53 -16.98
CA GLY A 18 16.26 10.47 -17.42
C GLY A 18 17.03 9.23 -17.91
N THR A 19 16.50 8.06 -17.57
CA THR A 19 17.04 6.74 -17.98
C THR A 19 16.40 6.22 -19.28
N GLN A 20 15.37 6.91 -19.81
CA GLN A 20 14.53 6.51 -20.95
C GLN A 20 14.93 7.16 -22.29
N GLY A 21 16.13 7.75 -22.38
CA GLY A 21 16.60 8.45 -23.59
C GLY A 21 15.80 9.73 -23.85
N GLU A 22 15.18 9.88 -25.03
CA GLU A 22 14.38 11.05 -25.39
C GLU A 22 12.94 11.03 -24.84
N LYS A 23 12.47 9.89 -24.31
CA LYS A 23 11.13 9.74 -23.72
C LYS A 23 11.08 10.40 -22.33
N LEU A 24 9.89 10.87 -21.97
CA LEU A 24 9.63 11.45 -20.65
C LEU A 24 9.82 10.39 -19.57
N ASP A 25 10.69 10.63 -18.61
CA ASP A 25 10.92 9.71 -17.50
C ASP A 25 10.00 10.06 -16.33
N LEU A 26 8.89 9.35 -16.23
CA LEU A 26 7.88 9.57 -15.19
C LEU A 26 8.35 9.15 -13.78
N ALA A 27 9.42 8.35 -13.68
CA ALA A 27 9.99 7.97 -12.39
C ALA A 27 10.51 9.20 -11.62
N LEU A 28 11.05 10.19 -12.33
CA LEU A 28 11.53 11.44 -11.74
C LEU A 28 10.45 12.27 -11.02
N LEU A 29 9.17 12.00 -11.26
CA LEU A 29 8.08 12.61 -10.49
C LEU A 29 8.01 12.07 -9.06
N VAL A 30 8.45 10.84 -8.86
CA VAL A 30 8.39 10.14 -7.57
C VAL A 30 9.70 10.31 -6.80
N ASP A 31 10.82 10.38 -7.51
CA ASP A 31 12.16 10.50 -6.95
C ASP A 31 12.36 11.89 -6.29
N GLY A 32 12.21 11.91 -4.96
CA GLY A 32 12.30 13.13 -4.16
C GLY A 32 13.72 13.55 -3.81
N LEU A 33 14.64 12.57 -3.69
CA LEU A 33 16.02 12.82 -3.27
C LEU A 33 16.96 12.95 -4.47
N GLN A 34 17.94 13.85 -4.35
CA GLN A 34 18.97 14.01 -5.38
C GLN A 34 19.75 12.69 -5.60
N ALA A 35 20.04 11.94 -4.51
CA ALA A 35 20.72 10.66 -4.58
C ALA A 35 19.92 9.58 -5.34
N GLU A 36 18.58 9.61 -5.26
CA GLU A 36 17.71 8.72 -6.03
C GLU A 36 17.81 9.00 -7.53
N ARG A 37 17.79 10.28 -7.91
CA ARG A 37 17.93 10.70 -9.30
C ARG A 37 19.30 10.36 -9.89
N GLU A 38 20.38 10.50 -9.09
CA GLU A 38 21.74 10.21 -9.51
C GLU A 38 22.00 8.70 -9.67
N GLN A 39 21.38 7.87 -8.80
CA GLN A 39 21.58 6.43 -8.80
C GLN A 39 20.51 5.66 -9.59
N GLY A 40 19.37 6.30 -9.91
CA GLY A 40 18.23 5.69 -10.60
C GLY A 40 17.56 4.59 -9.77
N ILE A 41 17.58 4.71 -8.43
CA ILE A 41 16.95 3.76 -7.50
C ILE A 41 16.23 4.52 -6.39
N THR A 42 15.10 3.98 -5.93
CA THR A 42 14.40 4.47 -4.74
C THR A 42 15.21 4.14 -3.48
N ILE A 43 15.40 5.12 -2.61
CA ILE A 43 16.15 4.98 -1.34
C ILE A 43 15.23 5.09 -0.15
N ASP A 44 14.34 6.09 -0.14
CA ASP A 44 13.39 6.33 0.95
C ASP A 44 11.95 6.08 0.50
N VAL A 45 11.01 6.12 1.44
CA VAL A 45 9.58 5.91 1.14
C VAL A 45 8.97 7.20 0.61
N ALA A 46 8.43 7.15 -0.60
CA ALA A 46 7.68 8.26 -1.18
C ALA A 46 6.18 7.96 -1.17
N TYR A 47 5.39 8.90 -0.65
CA TYR A 47 3.93 8.78 -0.63
C TYR A 47 3.31 9.59 -1.77
N ARG A 48 2.41 8.97 -2.52
CA ARG A 48 1.62 9.59 -3.58
C ARG A 48 0.15 9.27 -3.41
N TYR A 49 -0.68 10.18 -3.88
CA TYR A 49 -2.13 10.10 -3.72
C TYR A 49 -2.79 10.20 -5.09
N PHE A 50 -3.75 9.33 -5.34
CA PHE A 50 -4.64 9.48 -6.47
C PHE A 50 -6.04 8.96 -6.12
N SER A 51 -7.03 9.32 -6.94
CA SER A 51 -8.41 8.90 -6.74
C SER A 51 -9.01 8.48 -8.07
N THR A 52 -9.83 7.46 -8.03
CA THR A 52 -10.82 7.17 -9.06
C THR A 52 -12.20 7.56 -8.54
N GLU A 53 -13.24 7.38 -9.33
CA GLU A 53 -14.62 7.57 -8.87
C GLU A 53 -15.01 6.59 -7.74
N LYS A 54 -14.35 5.42 -7.70
CA LYS A 54 -14.68 4.34 -6.74
C LYS A 54 -13.88 4.40 -5.46
N ARG A 55 -12.60 4.83 -5.51
CA ARG A 55 -11.69 4.72 -4.37
C ARG A 55 -10.59 5.78 -4.38
N LYS A 56 -10.17 6.20 -3.18
CA LYS A 56 -8.94 6.97 -2.96
C LYS A 56 -7.80 6.02 -2.59
N PHE A 57 -6.63 6.29 -3.14
CA PHE A 57 -5.42 5.48 -2.95
C PHE A 57 -4.30 6.31 -2.37
N ILE A 58 -3.56 5.70 -1.47
CA ILE A 58 -2.27 6.17 -0.98
C ILE A 58 -1.25 5.13 -1.41
N ILE A 59 -0.32 5.53 -2.28
CA ILE A 59 0.79 4.66 -2.69
C ILE A 59 1.98 5.00 -1.83
N ALA A 60 2.54 4.00 -1.15
CA ALA A 60 3.86 4.05 -0.57
C ALA A 60 4.84 3.41 -1.56
N ASP A 61 5.57 4.22 -2.31
CA ASP A 61 6.65 3.73 -3.16
C ASP A 61 7.86 3.42 -2.28
N THR A 62 8.33 2.19 -2.36
CA THR A 62 9.34 1.67 -1.44
C THR A 62 10.55 1.12 -2.21
N PRO A 63 11.76 1.25 -1.64
CA PRO A 63 12.96 0.78 -2.31
C PRO A 63 12.97 -0.74 -2.52
N GLY A 64 13.41 -1.16 -3.70
CA GLY A 64 13.60 -2.57 -4.05
C GLY A 64 14.96 -3.16 -3.66
N HIS A 65 15.96 -2.30 -3.37
CA HIS A 65 17.33 -2.73 -3.08
C HIS A 65 17.48 -3.27 -1.66
N GLU A 66 18.26 -4.34 -1.47
CA GLU A 66 18.39 -5.03 -0.18
C GLU A 66 18.91 -4.14 0.96
N GLN A 67 19.78 -3.18 0.67
CA GLN A 67 20.33 -2.25 1.66
C GLN A 67 19.26 -1.35 2.28
N TYR A 68 18.14 -1.13 1.59
CA TYR A 68 17.04 -0.26 2.02
C TYR A 68 15.80 -1.04 2.49
N THR A 69 15.97 -2.32 2.83
CA THR A 69 14.87 -3.18 3.32
C THR A 69 14.13 -2.58 4.53
N ARG A 70 14.83 -1.81 5.39
CA ARG A 70 14.19 -1.10 6.52
C ARG A 70 13.15 -0.09 6.02
N ASN A 71 13.48 0.70 5.00
CA ASN A 71 12.57 1.70 4.44
C ASN A 71 11.38 1.01 3.75
N MET A 72 11.64 -0.08 3.02
CA MET A 72 10.56 -0.94 2.49
C MET A 72 9.60 -1.41 3.59
N ALA A 73 10.12 -1.93 4.70
CA ALA A 73 9.29 -2.38 5.82
C ALA A 73 8.51 -1.22 6.47
N THR A 74 9.09 -0.02 6.54
CA THR A 74 8.42 1.18 7.04
C THR A 74 7.21 1.54 6.17
N GLY A 75 7.36 1.59 4.84
CA GLY A 75 6.25 1.84 3.93
C GLY A 75 5.19 0.74 4.01
N ALA A 76 5.60 -0.52 3.97
CA ALA A 76 4.69 -1.67 4.01
C ALA A 76 3.89 -1.76 5.32
N SER A 77 4.41 -1.29 6.45
CA SER A 77 3.76 -1.39 7.76
C SER A 77 2.42 -0.66 7.87
N THR A 78 2.14 0.26 6.98
CA THR A 78 0.90 1.04 6.93
C THR A 78 -0.01 0.67 5.76
N CYS A 79 0.39 -0.34 4.96
CA CYS A 79 -0.32 -0.74 3.75
C CYS A 79 -1.26 -1.92 4.00
N GLU A 80 -2.38 -1.93 3.29
CA GLU A 80 -3.38 -3.00 3.32
C GLU A 80 -3.21 -3.99 2.17
N LEU A 81 -2.48 -3.59 1.11
CA LEU A 81 -2.17 -4.36 -0.07
C LEU A 81 -0.73 -4.07 -0.51
N ALA A 82 -0.02 -5.09 -0.98
CA ALA A 82 1.30 -4.92 -1.59
C ALA A 82 1.28 -5.29 -3.07
N ILE A 83 1.88 -4.42 -3.90
CA ILE A 83 2.16 -4.71 -5.30
C ILE A 83 3.62 -5.14 -5.40
N LEU A 84 3.85 -6.38 -5.80
CA LEU A 84 5.18 -6.98 -5.96
C LEU A 84 5.54 -7.00 -7.44
N LEU A 85 6.49 -6.18 -7.84
CA LEU A 85 6.94 -6.09 -9.23
C LEU A 85 7.98 -7.17 -9.54
N ILE A 86 7.73 -7.97 -10.57
CA ILE A 86 8.66 -8.99 -11.10
C ILE A 86 9.01 -8.62 -12.54
N ASP A 87 10.30 -8.48 -12.84
CA ASP A 87 10.77 -8.33 -14.21
C ASP A 87 10.62 -9.67 -14.95
N ALA A 88 9.79 -9.70 -15.99
CA ALA A 88 9.47 -10.91 -16.76
C ALA A 88 10.71 -11.63 -17.33
N ARG A 89 11.79 -10.90 -17.59
CA ARG A 89 13.06 -11.46 -18.07
C ARG A 89 13.83 -12.23 -17.00
N LYS A 90 13.62 -11.86 -15.71
CA LYS A 90 14.40 -12.38 -14.58
C LYS A 90 13.63 -13.40 -13.72
N GLY A 91 12.30 -13.32 -13.70
CA GLY A 91 11.46 -14.17 -12.87
C GLY A 91 11.56 -13.86 -11.36
N VAL A 92 11.27 -14.86 -10.54
CA VAL A 92 11.21 -14.73 -9.08
C VAL A 92 12.62 -14.73 -8.49
N LEU A 93 13.06 -13.58 -7.99
CA LEU A 93 14.36 -13.39 -7.35
C LEU A 93 14.27 -13.47 -5.82
N ASP A 94 15.42 -13.58 -5.16
CA ASP A 94 15.50 -13.59 -3.69
C ASP A 94 14.92 -12.33 -3.06
N GLN A 95 15.07 -11.16 -3.71
CA GLN A 95 14.44 -9.93 -3.27
C GLN A 95 12.91 -10.00 -3.33
N THR A 96 12.33 -10.59 -4.37
CA THR A 96 10.88 -10.82 -4.47
C THR A 96 10.38 -11.66 -3.31
N ARG A 97 11.10 -12.75 -3.00
CA ARG A 97 10.78 -13.65 -1.86
C ARG A 97 10.87 -12.91 -0.53
N ARG A 98 11.93 -12.12 -0.33
CA ARG A 98 12.15 -11.32 0.89
C ARG A 98 11.05 -10.30 1.10
N HIS A 99 10.69 -9.54 0.06
CA HIS A 99 9.64 -8.53 0.14
C HIS A 99 8.26 -9.15 0.39
N SER A 100 7.95 -10.27 -0.25
CA SER A 100 6.72 -11.02 0.01
C SER A 100 6.65 -11.46 1.47
N PHE A 101 7.73 -12.04 2.00
CA PHE A 101 7.79 -12.51 3.37
C PHE A 101 7.63 -11.36 4.39
N ILE A 102 8.34 -10.24 4.19
CA ILE A 102 8.22 -9.06 5.07
C ILE A 102 6.79 -8.49 5.02
N SER A 103 6.19 -8.35 3.84
CA SER A 103 4.82 -7.87 3.69
C SER A 103 3.84 -8.74 4.46
N THR A 104 3.96 -10.06 4.39
CA THR A 104 3.08 -10.99 5.11
C THR A 104 3.32 -10.97 6.63
N LEU A 105 4.56 -10.81 7.09
CA LEU A 105 4.88 -10.63 8.51
C LEU A 105 4.27 -9.35 9.08
N LEU A 106 4.18 -8.29 8.28
CA LEU A 106 3.55 -7.02 8.65
C LEU A 106 2.01 -7.09 8.60
N GLY A 107 1.44 -8.24 8.22
CA GLY A 107 0.00 -8.49 8.25
C GLY A 107 -0.72 -8.18 6.94
N ILE A 108 -0.01 -7.85 5.86
CA ILE A 108 -0.61 -7.64 4.54
C ILE A 108 -1.09 -8.99 4.00
N LYS A 109 -2.38 -9.08 3.69
CA LYS A 109 -3.02 -10.29 3.19
C LYS A 109 -3.26 -10.29 1.68
N HIS A 110 -3.31 -9.11 1.08
CA HIS A 110 -3.57 -8.92 -0.36
C HIS A 110 -2.25 -8.64 -1.07
N LEU A 111 -1.82 -9.58 -1.92
CA LEU A 111 -0.61 -9.45 -2.72
C LEU A 111 -0.99 -9.42 -4.20
N VAL A 112 -0.58 -8.37 -4.89
CA VAL A 112 -0.67 -8.28 -6.35
C VAL A 112 0.72 -8.50 -6.92
N VAL A 113 0.92 -9.64 -7.56
CA VAL A 113 2.16 -9.97 -8.25
C VAL A 113 2.05 -9.44 -9.66
N ALA A 114 2.66 -8.29 -9.90
CA ALA A 114 2.69 -7.62 -11.19
C ALA A 114 3.91 -8.07 -11.97
N ILE A 115 3.70 -8.94 -12.96
CA ILE A 115 4.75 -9.42 -13.86
C ILE A 115 4.95 -8.38 -14.95
N ASN A 116 5.95 -7.51 -14.73
CA ASN A 116 6.21 -6.31 -15.52
C ASN A 116 7.25 -6.56 -16.62
N LYS A 117 7.26 -5.65 -17.59
CA LYS A 117 8.12 -5.69 -18.77
C LYS A 117 7.79 -6.85 -19.70
N MET A 118 6.51 -7.16 -19.83
CA MET A 118 6.03 -8.18 -20.76
C MET A 118 6.38 -7.84 -22.22
N ASP A 119 6.48 -6.56 -22.54
CA ASP A 119 6.99 -6.04 -23.82
C ASP A 119 8.40 -6.54 -24.18
N LEU A 120 9.24 -6.82 -23.19
CA LEU A 120 10.61 -7.30 -23.40
C LEU A 120 10.75 -8.83 -23.48
N VAL A 121 9.63 -9.54 -23.41
CA VAL A 121 9.54 -11.00 -23.56
C VAL A 121 8.44 -11.39 -24.55
N ASP A 122 8.18 -10.53 -25.55
CA ASP A 122 7.18 -10.71 -26.61
C ASP A 122 5.78 -11.05 -26.08
N TYR A 123 5.40 -10.49 -24.94
CA TYR A 123 4.10 -10.71 -24.27
C TYR A 123 3.74 -12.20 -24.06
N SER A 124 4.76 -13.04 -23.82
CA SER A 124 4.66 -14.50 -23.77
C SER A 124 3.81 -15.01 -22.61
N GLU A 125 2.73 -15.73 -22.92
CA GLU A 125 1.89 -16.45 -21.95
C GLU A 125 2.69 -17.53 -21.18
N GLU A 126 3.60 -18.24 -21.88
CA GLU A 126 4.44 -19.26 -21.26
C GLU A 126 5.34 -18.65 -20.18
N THR A 127 5.94 -17.49 -20.46
CA THR A 127 6.79 -16.77 -19.50
C THR A 127 5.98 -16.34 -18.28
N PHE A 128 4.76 -15.81 -18.48
CA PHE A 128 3.87 -15.44 -17.40
C PHE A 128 3.49 -16.66 -16.54
N THR A 129 3.08 -17.75 -17.17
CA THR A 129 2.64 -18.98 -16.48
C THR A 129 3.78 -19.57 -15.65
N ARG A 130 4.97 -19.67 -16.19
CA ARG A 130 6.15 -20.16 -15.48
C ARG A 130 6.46 -19.31 -14.24
N ILE A 131 6.48 -17.99 -14.37
CA ILE A 131 6.77 -17.09 -13.23
C ILE A 131 5.68 -17.19 -12.17
N ARG A 132 4.42 -17.30 -12.57
CA ARG A 132 3.28 -17.51 -11.68
C ARG A 132 3.42 -18.80 -10.88
N GLU A 133 3.75 -19.91 -11.52
CA GLU A 133 3.94 -21.21 -10.87
C GLU A 133 5.13 -21.20 -9.90
N ASP A 134 6.25 -20.61 -10.30
CA ASP A 134 7.43 -20.43 -9.44
C ASP A 134 7.08 -19.63 -8.19
N TYR A 135 6.32 -18.54 -8.37
CA TYR A 135 5.90 -17.71 -7.25
C TYR A 135 4.92 -18.46 -6.33
N LEU A 136 3.93 -19.17 -6.86
CA LEU A 136 2.96 -19.93 -6.08
C LEU A 136 3.63 -21.05 -5.27
N THR A 137 4.63 -21.72 -5.83
CA THR A 137 5.44 -22.73 -5.13
C THR A 137 6.13 -22.12 -3.90
N PHE A 138 6.70 -20.94 -4.05
CA PHE A 138 7.27 -20.20 -2.93
C PHE A 138 6.19 -19.72 -1.95
N ALA A 139 5.10 -19.15 -2.45
CA ALA A 139 4.04 -18.55 -1.63
C ALA A 139 3.35 -19.57 -0.72
N GLY A 140 3.35 -20.86 -1.07
CA GLY A 140 2.87 -21.94 -0.20
C GLY A 140 3.65 -22.05 1.13
N GLN A 141 4.81 -21.41 1.26
CA GLN A 141 5.60 -21.35 2.49
C GLN A 141 5.37 -20.08 3.30
N LEU A 142 4.62 -19.11 2.76
CA LEU A 142 4.33 -17.85 3.46
C LEU A 142 3.27 -18.06 4.55
N PRO A 143 3.35 -17.33 5.67
CA PRO A 143 2.37 -17.48 6.75
C PRO A 143 1.03 -16.84 6.39
N GLY A 144 -0.05 -17.42 6.85
CA GLY A 144 -1.41 -16.89 6.77
C GLY A 144 -2.19 -17.31 5.52
N ASN A 145 -3.44 -16.84 5.45
CA ASN A 145 -4.30 -17.01 4.28
C ASN A 145 -4.16 -15.76 3.39
N LEU A 146 -3.50 -15.90 2.26
CA LEU A 146 -3.17 -14.80 1.36
C LEU A 146 -4.10 -14.78 0.14
N ASP A 147 -4.60 -13.60 -0.22
CA ASP A 147 -5.22 -13.32 -1.52
C ASP A 147 -4.10 -12.87 -2.48
N ILE A 148 -3.70 -13.76 -3.39
CA ILE A 148 -2.62 -13.50 -4.33
C ILE A 148 -3.21 -13.40 -5.73
N ARG A 149 -3.02 -12.24 -6.36
CA ARG A 149 -3.48 -11.97 -7.72
C ARG A 149 -2.29 -11.71 -8.63
N PHE A 150 -2.36 -12.20 -9.86
CA PHE A 150 -1.30 -12.04 -10.85
C PHE A 150 -1.80 -11.18 -11.99
N VAL A 151 -1.00 -10.17 -12.36
CA VAL A 151 -1.29 -9.30 -13.49
C VAL A 151 -0.06 -9.20 -14.39
N PRO A 152 -0.12 -9.69 -15.64
CA PRO A 152 0.92 -9.43 -16.62
C PRO A 152 0.77 -8.00 -17.13
N LEU A 153 1.83 -7.22 -17.14
CA LEU A 153 1.75 -5.82 -17.57
C LEU A 153 3.05 -5.32 -18.23
N SER A 154 2.93 -4.25 -18.98
CA SER A 154 4.03 -3.36 -19.32
C SER A 154 3.72 -1.99 -18.74
N ALA A 155 4.41 -1.61 -17.66
CA ALA A 155 4.21 -0.30 -17.04
C ALA A 155 4.64 0.85 -17.96
N LEU A 156 5.61 0.60 -18.87
CA LEU A 156 6.12 1.58 -19.81
C LEU A 156 5.09 1.88 -20.91
N GLU A 157 4.49 0.84 -21.48
CA GLU A 157 3.52 0.98 -22.58
C GLU A 157 2.07 1.13 -22.06
N GLY A 158 1.83 0.87 -20.76
CA GLY A 158 0.51 0.99 -20.13
C GLY A 158 -0.36 -0.27 -20.23
N ASP A 159 0.15 -1.34 -20.82
CA ASP A 159 -0.56 -2.61 -21.00
C ASP A 159 -1.01 -3.22 -19.68
N ASN A 160 -2.29 -3.50 -19.53
CA ASN A 160 -2.95 -4.05 -18.33
C ASN A 160 -2.73 -3.23 -17.04
N VAL A 161 -2.33 -1.97 -17.15
CA VAL A 161 -2.23 -1.06 -16.01
C VAL A 161 -3.61 -0.46 -15.70
N ALA A 162 -4.17 0.32 -16.61
CA ALA A 162 -5.50 0.93 -16.48
C ALA A 162 -6.52 0.39 -17.52
N SER A 163 -6.04 -0.08 -18.67
CA SER A 163 -6.83 -0.67 -19.74
C SER A 163 -6.27 -2.04 -20.14
N GLN A 164 -7.13 -2.89 -20.67
CA GLN A 164 -6.72 -4.20 -21.20
C GLN A 164 -5.73 -4.05 -22.34
N SER A 165 -4.72 -4.92 -22.38
CA SER A 165 -3.73 -4.96 -23.45
C SER A 165 -4.25 -5.71 -24.68
N GLU A 166 -4.08 -5.13 -25.85
CA GLU A 166 -4.32 -5.82 -27.12
C GLU A 166 -3.19 -6.82 -27.44
N SER A 167 -2.01 -6.62 -26.89
CA SER A 167 -0.84 -7.49 -27.09
C SER A 167 -0.89 -8.79 -26.27
N MET A 168 -1.79 -8.87 -25.28
CA MET A 168 -1.98 -10.06 -24.43
C MET A 168 -3.41 -10.61 -24.50
N PRO A 169 -3.90 -11.03 -25.68
CA PRO A 169 -5.27 -11.53 -25.83
C PRO A 169 -5.57 -12.81 -25.05
N TRP A 170 -4.53 -13.52 -24.61
CA TRP A 170 -4.63 -14.69 -23.76
C TRP A 170 -4.98 -14.36 -22.30
N TYR A 171 -4.75 -13.11 -21.87
CA TYR A 171 -5.04 -12.68 -20.50
C TYR A 171 -6.46 -12.08 -20.43
N SER A 172 -7.34 -12.78 -19.73
CA SER A 172 -8.74 -12.37 -19.50
C SER A 172 -9.01 -11.85 -18.10
N GLY A 173 -7.95 -11.72 -17.28
CA GLY A 173 -8.06 -11.21 -15.92
C GLY A 173 -8.22 -9.68 -15.84
N PRO A 174 -8.44 -9.12 -14.65
CA PRO A 174 -8.58 -7.68 -14.45
C PRO A 174 -7.25 -6.95 -14.66
N THR A 175 -7.32 -5.68 -15.06
CA THR A 175 -6.18 -4.77 -15.05
C THR A 175 -5.70 -4.50 -13.63
N LEU A 176 -4.49 -3.95 -13.48
CA LEU A 176 -3.97 -3.57 -12.18
C LEU A 176 -4.91 -2.59 -11.46
N LEU A 177 -5.41 -1.58 -12.16
CA LEU A 177 -6.33 -0.60 -11.61
C LEU A 177 -7.66 -1.25 -11.17
N GLU A 178 -8.23 -2.14 -11.97
CA GLU A 178 -9.46 -2.87 -11.61
C GLU A 178 -9.26 -3.75 -10.38
N VAL A 179 -8.09 -4.41 -10.23
CA VAL A 179 -7.76 -5.15 -9.01
C VAL A 179 -7.76 -4.22 -7.81
N LEU A 180 -7.12 -3.07 -7.90
CA LEU A 180 -7.03 -2.10 -6.80
C LEU A 180 -8.40 -1.51 -6.43
N GLU A 181 -9.27 -1.28 -7.41
CA GLU A 181 -10.62 -0.77 -7.18
C GLU A 181 -11.58 -1.78 -6.56
N THR A 182 -11.36 -3.08 -6.85
CA THR A 182 -12.32 -4.15 -6.48
C THR A 182 -11.87 -5.00 -5.30
N VAL A 183 -10.60 -4.92 -4.89
CA VAL A 183 -10.14 -5.67 -3.73
C VAL A 183 -10.92 -5.25 -2.48
N GLU A 184 -11.51 -6.23 -1.81
CA GLU A 184 -12.20 -6.01 -0.54
C GLU A 184 -11.20 -6.04 0.62
N ILE A 185 -10.86 -4.86 1.10
CA ILE A 185 -10.03 -4.74 2.30
C ILE A 185 -10.94 -4.99 3.51
N GLN A 186 -11.03 -6.25 3.93
CA GLN A 186 -11.76 -6.60 5.13
C GLN A 186 -10.99 -6.09 6.35
N ARG A 187 -11.56 -5.11 7.03
CA ARG A 187 -11.12 -4.72 8.36
C ARG A 187 -11.59 -5.77 9.37
N VAL A 188 -10.91 -6.92 9.41
CA VAL A 188 -11.16 -7.98 10.41
C VAL A 188 -11.10 -7.45 11.84
N VAL A 189 -10.50 -6.28 12.02
CA VAL A 189 -10.35 -5.57 13.29
C VAL A 189 -11.69 -5.14 13.91
N ASP A 190 -12.75 -4.94 13.12
CA ASP A 190 -14.05 -4.48 13.64
C ASP A 190 -14.79 -5.57 14.42
N ALA A 191 -14.54 -6.84 14.11
CA ALA A 191 -15.13 -7.99 14.82
C ALA A 191 -14.35 -8.39 16.09
N GLN A 192 -13.21 -7.77 16.35
CA GLN A 192 -12.40 -8.07 17.53
C GLN A 192 -12.88 -7.29 18.76
N PRO A 193 -12.52 -7.72 19.98
CA PRO A 193 -12.76 -6.92 21.17
C PRO A 193 -12.07 -5.54 21.04
N MET A 194 -12.77 -4.51 21.54
CA MET A 194 -12.29 -3.14 21.56
C MET A 194 -10.93 -3.04 22.24
N ARG A 195 -9.97 -2.39 21.56
CA ARG A 195 -8.67 -2.02 22.12
C ARG A 195 -8.37 -0.56 21.75
N PHE A 196 -8.17 0.26 22.77
CA PHE A 196 -7.89 1.68 22.61
C PHE A 196 -6.62 2.07 23.37
N PRO A 197 -5.46 2.09 22.69
CA PRO A 197 -4.22 2.59 23.27
C PRO A 197 -4.32 4.10 23.49
N VAL A 198 -4.25 4.55 24.73
CA VAL A 198 -4.21 5.98 25.05
C VAL A 198 -2.85 6.54 24.70
N GLN A 199 -2.78 7.46 23.77
CA GLN A 199 -1.56 8.11 23.31
C GLN A 199 -1.34 9.48 23.95
N TYR A 200 -2.44 10.17 24.30
CA TYR A 200 -2.39 11.53 24.85
C TYR A 200 -3.58 11.79 25.78
N VAL A 201 -3.33 12.50 26.87
CA VAL A 201 -4.40 12.99 27.77
C VAL A 201 -4.71 14.44 27.41
N ASN A 202 -5.86 14.67 26.79
CA ASN A 202 -6.32 16.00 26.38
C ASN A 202 -7.03 16.68 27.53
N ARG A 203 -6.50 17.81 27.99
CA ARG A 203 -7.10 18.64 29.05
C ARG A 203 -6.91 20.12 28.73
N PRO A 204 -7.64 20.66 27.74
CA PRO A 204 -7.49 22.05 27.31
C PRO A 204 -8.00 23.07 28.36
N ASN A 205 -8.90 22.64 29.25
CA ASN A 205 -9.46 23.45 30.32
C ASN A 205 -9.87 22.58 31.54
N LEU A 206 -10.48 23.18 32.55
CA LEU A 206 -10.88 22.46 33.78
C LEU A 206 -12.11 21.56 33.59
N ASP A 207 -12.95 21.87 32.59
CA ASP A 207 -14.23 21.20 32.34
C ASP A 207 -14.13 20.02 31.37
N PHE A 208 -13.01 19.88 30.70
CA PHE A 208 -12.78 18.79 29.76
C PHE A 208 -11.52 17.99 30.10
N ARG A 209 -11.70 16.68 30.17
CA ARG A 209 -10.61 15.71 30.22
C ARG A 209 -10.96 14.51 29.37
N GLY A 210 -10.16 14.27 28.33
CA GLY A 210 -10.34 13.15 27.44
C GLY A 210 -9.04 12.38 27.21
N TYR A 211 -9.18 11.14 26.82
CA TYR A 211 -8.09 10.24 26.48
C TYR A 211 -8.06 10.08 24.97
N ALA A 212 -7.04 10.63 24.33
CA ALA A 212 -6.91 10.60 22.87
C ALA A 212 -6.04 9.44 22.42
N GLY A 213 -6.40 8.86 21.27
CA GLY A 213 -5.69 7.76 20.64
C GLY A 213 -6.35 7.29 19.35
N THR A 214 -5.79 6.25 18.74
CA THR A 214 -6.41 5.56 17.61
C THR A 214 -7.00 4.25 18.09
N LEU A 215 -8.26 3.96 17.72
CA LEU A 215 -8.90 2.70 18.04
C LEU A 215 -8.20 1.57 17.28
N ALA A 216 -7.50 0.70 17.99
CA ALA A 216 -6.65 -0.33 17.38
C ALA A 216 -7.46 -1.54 16.90
N SER A 217 -8.58 -1.86 17.58
CA SER A 217 -9.48 -2.96 17.18
C SER A 217 -10.87 -2.77 17.76
N GLY A 218 -11.85 -3.44 17.15
CA GLY A 218 -13.26 -3.42 17.55
C GLY A 218 -13.95 -2.11 17.25
N ARG A 219 -15.09 -1.93 17.87
CA ARG A 219 -15.88 -0.67 17.87
C ARG A 219 -16.10 -0.19 19.30
N VAL A 220 -16.37 1.09 19.45
CA VAL A 220 -16.76 1.71 20.72
C VAL A 220 -17.98 2.55 20.53
N GLU A 221 -18.89 2.49 21.49
CA GLU A 221 -20.15 3.24 21.53
C GLU A 221 -20.24 4.09 22.81
N VAL A 222 -20.96 5.20 22.74
CA VAL A 222 -21.27 6.00 23.93
C VAL A 222 -22.08 5.14 24.92
N GLY A 223 -21.70 5.19 26.20
CA GLY A 223 -22.29 4.37 27.26
C GLY A 223 -21.65 2.98 27.42
N GLN A 224 -20.84 2.53 26.49
CA GLN A 224 -20.17 1.22 26.57
C GLN A 224 -19.27 1.12 27.79
N ARG A 225 -19.36 -0.01 28.51
CA ARG A 225 -18.48 -0.32 29.64
C ARG A 225 -17.08 -0.68 29.14
N VAL A 226 -16.07 -0.05 29.69
CA VAL A 226 -14.67 -0.25 29.36
C VAL A 226 -13.84 -0.54 30.61
N LYS A 227 -12.74 -1.27 30.42
CA LYS A 227 -11.78 -1.60 31.47
C LYS A 227 -10.44 -0.96 31.14
N VAL A 228 -9.93 -0.16 32.08
CA VAL A 228 -8.63 0.51 31.97
C VAL A 228 -7.52 -0.42 32.42
N LEU A 229 -6.54 -0.64 31.54
CA LEU A 229 -5.37 -1.45 31.86
C LEU A 229 -4.15 -0.54 32.13
N PRO A 230 -3.24 -0.91 33.05
CA PRO A 230 -3.20 -2.15 33.85
C PRO A 230 -4.03 -2.09 35.15
N SER A 231 -4.64 -0.95 35.49
CA SER A 231 -5.28 -0.73 36.78
C SER A 231 -6.48 -1.64 37.05
N GLY A 232 -7.15 -2.11 35.99
CA GLY A 232 -8.38 -2.91 36.08
C GLY A 232 -9.64 -2.12 36.43
N VAL A 233 -9.53 -0.78 36.56
CA VAL A 233 -10.68 0.10 36.85
C VAL A 233 -11.65 0.05 35.68
N GLU A 234 -12.93 -0.05 35.98
CA GLU A 234 -14.00 -0.03 35.01
C GLU A 234 -14.71 1.32 35.00
N SER A 235 -15.11 1.75 33.82
CA SER A 235 -15.83 3.00 33.58
C SER A 235 -16.73 2.85 32.36
N ASN A 236 -17.56 3.86 32.09
CA ASN A 236 -18.33 3.92 30.87
C ASN A 236 -17.83 5.05 29.99
N VAL A 237 -17.91 4.86 28.67
CA VAL A 237 -17.62 5.90 27.68
C VAL A 237 -18.68 6.97 27.77
N ALA A 238 -18.30 8.16 28.20
CA ALA A 238 -19.23 9.29 28.34
C ALA A 238 -19.50 10.00 27.00
N ARG A 239 -18.44 10.16 26.19
CA ARG A 239 -18.48 10.84 24.89
C ARG A 239 -17.39 10.26 23.98
N ILE A 240 -17.63 10.34 22.69
CA ILE A 240 -16.63 10.08 21.63
C ILE A 240 -16.46 11.38 20.85
N VAL A 241 -15.30 12.02 21.02
CA VAL A 241 -15.02 13.34 20.45
C VAL A 241 -14.03 13.20 19.30
N THR A 242 -14.35 13.79 18.16
CA THR A 242 -13.48 13.88 16.97
C THR A 242 -13.26 15.33 16.58
N PHE A 243 -12.42 15.58 15.57
CA PHE A 243 -12.21 16.92 15.04
C PHE A 243 -13.50 17.54 14.48
N ASP A 244 -14.36 16.71 13.88
CA ASP A 244 -15.64 17.14 13.26
C ASP A 244 -16.80 17.19 14.25
N GLY A 245 -16.57 16.90 15.53
CA GLY A 245 -17.59 16.91 16.58
C GLY A 245 -17.74 15.58 17.32
N ASP A 246 -18.79 15.50 18.14
CA ASP A 246 -19.12 14.30 18.90
C ASP A 246 -19.78 13.24 18.02
N ARG A 247 -19.50 11.97 18.32
CA ARG A 247 -20.05 10.80 17.62
C ARG A 247 -20.66 9.81 18.61
N GLU A 248 -21.64 9.03 18.14
CA GLU A 248 -22.26 7.97 18.93
C GLU A 248 -21.43 6.69 18.95
N GLU A 249 -20.68 6.44 17.88
CA GLU A 249 -19.81 5.27 17.71
C GLU A 249 -18.53 5.60 16.95
N ALA A 250 -17.51 4.76 17.13
CA ALA A 250 -16.28 4.80 16.34
C ALA A 250 -15.73 3.39 16.10
N PHE A 251 -14.97 3.24 15.01
CA PHE A 251 -14.45 1.97 14.50
C PHE A 251 -12.92 1.92 14.52
N ALA A 252 -12.39 0.72 14.43
CA ALA A 252 -10.94 0.50 14.34
C ALA A 252 -10.30 1.35 13.24
N GLY A 253 -9.15 1.98 13.56
CA GLY A 253 -8.42 2.88 12.68
C GLY A 253 -8.82 4.36 12.81
N GLU A 254 -9.89 4.68 13.54
CA GLU A 254 -10.30 6.08 13.76
C GLU A 254 -9.54 6.71 14.94
N ALA A 255 -9.09 7.96 14.74
CA ALA A 255 -8.49 8.77 15.79
C ALA A 255 -9.60 9.49 16.58
N ILE A 256 -9.71 9.19 17.85
CA ILE A 256 -10.80 9.67 18.72
C ILE A 256 -10.27 10.11 20.09
N THR A 257 -11.11 10.82 20.82
CA THR A 257 -10.93 11.12 22.26
C THR A 257 -12.13 10.58 23.03
N LEU A 258 -11.87 9.72 24.02
CA LEU A 258 -12.86 9.17 24.93
C LEU A 258 -12.90 9.92 26.25
#